data_6545390c7781a4d8fc8c3dc5c3eab06d
#
_entry.id   6545390c7781a4d8fc8c3dc5c3eab06d
#
_cell.length_a   1.000
_cell.length_b   1.000
_cell.length_c   1.000
_cell.angle_alpha   90.00
_cell.angle_beta   90.00
_cell.angle_gamma   90.00
#
_symmetry.space_group_name_H-M   'P 1'
#
loop_
_entity.id
_entity.type
_entity.pdbx_description
1 polymer ?
#
loop_
_entity_poly.entity_id
_entity_poly.type
_entity_poly.pdbx_seq_one_letter_code
_entity_poly.pdbx_strand_id
1 'polypeptide(L)'
;MPLTRSPSIRTLWRATLVLALGSALAGCVSDGQGPVASQSTPSGATVAFESIDGPPPQVFDRMVNILDSESQLRNVAVVSRKTQAAYRVRSYLAAQTIRGQSSIDWVWDVYDRDQRRAVRLAGTEPVAKTGGDVWTAADDVTLRRIAQAGLSGLSAVTGGSAAPVETAPSA
;
A
#
# COMPACT_ATOMS: atom_id res chain seq x y z
N MET A 1 55.16 -42.20 38.18
CA MET A 1 55.62 -43.44 37.48
C MET A 1 54.72 -43.66 36.30
N PRO A 2 55.24 -44.13 35.23
CA PRO A 2 55.69 -43.40 34.05
C PRO A 2 54.86 -43.79 32.86
N LEU A 3 54.95 -43.25 31.77
CA LEU A 3 55.73 -43.27 30.57
C LEU A 3 54.85 -42.85 29.39
N THR A 4 55.16 -41.75 28.79
CA THR A 4 55.73 -41.62 27.44
C THR A 4 55.28 -42.57 26.36
N ARG A 5 54.71 -42.06 25.29
CA ARG A 5 55.33 -42.24 23.99
C ARG A 5 54.59 -41.47 22.87
N SER A 6 55.22 -40.44 22.35
CA SER A 6 55.29 -40.08 20.91
C SER A 6 56.16 -41.13 20.19
N PRO A 7 56.38 -41.08 18.89
CA PRO A 7 55.77 -40.41 17.74
C PRO A 7 55.60 -41.32 16.50
N SER A 8 55.16 -40.83 15.39
CA SER A 8 55.64 -41.19 14.03
C SER A 8 54.83 -40.37 13.00
N ILE A 9 55.32 -39.32 12.48
CA ILE A 9 56.17 -39.07 11.31
C ILE A 9 56.23 -40.26 10.35
N ARG A 10 55.73 -40.03 9.21
CA ARG A 10 55.98 -40.55 7.83
C ARG A 10 54.62 -40.68 7.14
N THR A 11 54.35 -40.04 6.05
CA THR A 11 55.02 -40.01 4.74
C THR A 11 54.35 -38.89 3.95
N LEU A 12 54.94 -37.83 3.60
CA LEU A 12 55.64 -37.53 2.34
C LEU A 12 55.01 -38.14 1.06
N TRP A 13 54.74 -37.21 0.18
CA TRP A 13 54.66 -37.33 -1.25
C TRP A 13 53.30 -37.72 -1.86
N ARG A 14 52.61 -36.69 -2.40
CA ARG A 14 52.64 -36.60 -3.89
C ARG A 14 52.14 -35.23 -4.32
N ALA A 15 53.04 -34.50 -4.84
CA ALA A 15 52.80 -33.34 -5.69
C ALA A 15 51.98 -33.79 -6.90
N THR A 16 50.87 -33.10 -7.14
CA THR A 16 50.34 -32.97 -8.49
C THR A 16 49.92 -31.51 -8.68
N LEU A 17 50.74 -30.89 -9.42
CA LEU A 17 50.59 -29.64 -10.10
C LEU A 17 49.36 -29.75 -11.02
N VAL A 18 48.31 -29.01 -10.76
CA VAL A 18 47.28 -28.70 -11.74
C VAL A 18 47.18 -27.19 -11.83
N LEU A 19 47.85 -26.74 -12.84
CA LEU A 19 47.75 -25.42 -13.42
C LEU A 19 46.32 -25.32 -14.03
N ALA A 20 45.45 -24.54 -13.47
CA ALA A 20 44.16 -24.26 -14.06
C ALA A 20 43.96 -22.75 -14.12
N LEU A 21 43.98 -22.32 -15.32
CA LEU A 21 43.45 -21.11 -15.96
C LEU A 21 42.78 -20.09 -15.01
N GLY A 22 43.44 -18.94 -14.97
CA GLY A 22 42.85 -17.71 -14.49
C GLY A 22 41.70 -17.29 -15.37
N SER A 23 40.50 -17.24 -14.78
CA SER A 23 39.41 -16.44 -15.30
C SER A 23 39.43 -15.12 -14.57
N ALA A 24 39.99 -14.12 -15.20
CA ALA A 24 39.90 -12.74 -14.81
C ALA A 24 38.42 -12.29 -14.96
N LEU A 25 37.64 -12.40 -13.89
CA LEU A 25 36.45 -11.62 -13.76
C LEU A 25 36.88 -10.21 -13.36
N ALA A 26 37.01 -9.37 -14.37
CA ALA A 26 37.04 -7.92 -14.17
C ALA A 26 35.69 -7.51 -13.60
N GLY A 27 35.54 -7.57 -12.26
CA GLY A 27 34.49 -6.93 -11.55
C GLY A 27 34.64 -5.42 -11.68
N CYS A 28 33.77 -4.77 -12.39
CA CYS A 28 33.62 -3.33 -12.30
C CYS A 28 33.30 -2.98 -10.84
N VAL A 29 34.28 -2.50 -10.13
CA VAL A 29 34.10 -1.80 -8.86
C VAL A 29 33.50 -0.45 -9.21
N SER A 30 32.17 -0.37 -9.22
CA SER A 30 31.48 0.91 -9.17
C SER A 30 31.60 1.42 -7.77
N ASP A 31 32.23 2.55 -7.61
CA ASP A 31 32.36 3.29 -6.38
C ASP A 31 31.01 3.44 -5.65
N GLY A 32 31.00 3.04 -4.39
CA GLY A 32 30.32 3.73 -3.29
C GLY A 32 28.82 3.99 -3.42
N GLN A 33 27.99 2.98 -3.74
CA GLN A 33 26.58 3.03 -3.38
C GLN A 33 26.27 1.78 -2.55
N GLY A 34 26.08 2.00 -1.24
CA GLY A 34 25.55 0.97 -0.35
C GLY A 34 24.26 0.39 -0.92
N PRO A 35 23.84 -0.82 -0.47
CA PRO A 35 22.60 -1.41 -0.94
C PRO A 35 21.46 -0.44 -0.63
N VAL A 36 21.07 0.35 -1.61
CA VAL A 36 19.77 1.00 -1.61
C VAL A 36 18.79 -0.15 -1.58
N ALA A 37 18.13 -0.33 -0.43
CA ALA A 37 16.97 -1.18 -0.36
C ALA A 37 16.10 -0.79 -1.54
N SER A 38 15.97 -1.69 -2.51
CA SER A 38 15.07 -1.50 -3.63
C SER A 38 13.67 -1.37 -3.01
N GLN A 39 13.25 -0.14 -2.74
CA GLN A 39 11.87 0.13 -2.44
C GLN A 39 11.12 -0.35 -3.68
N SER A 40 10.38 -1.43 -3.52
CA SER A 40 9.49 -1.93 -4.56
C SER A 40 8.64 -0.76 -5.02
N THR A 41 8.97 -0.19 -6.18
CA THR A 41 8.14 0.86 -6.76
C THR A 41 6.77 0.21 -6.99
N PRO A 42 5.70 0.73 -6.39
CA PRO A 42 4.39 0.15 -6.59
C PRO A 42 4.12 0.07 -8.10
N SER A 43 3.90 -1.12 -8.61
CA SER A 43 3.62 -1.32 -10.03
C SER A 43 2.16 -0.96 -10.27
N GLY A 44 1.89 0.32 -10.55
CA GLY A 44 0.54 0.80 -10.79
C GLY A 44 0.52 2.31 -11.04
N ALA A 45 -0.61 2.80 -11.49
CA ALA A 45 -0.82 4.22 -11.64
C ALA A 45 -0.86 4.90 -10.26
N THR A 46 -0.17 6.03 -10.13
CA THR A 46 -0.13 6.80 -8.87
C THR A 46 -1.46 7.47 -8.58
N VAL A 47 -1.84 7.49 -7.31
CA VAL A 47 -3.07 8.09 -6.79
C VAL A 47 -2.74 9.16 -5.75
N ALA A 48 -3.38 10.30 -5.80
CA ALA A 48 -3.29 11.32 -4.75
C ALA A 48 -4.69 11.63 -4.19
N PHE A 49 -4.84 11.55 -2.87
CA PHE A 49 -6.05 12.06 -2.22
C PHE A 49 -5.97 13.58 -2.17
N GLU A 50 -6.84 14.26 -2.93
CA GLU A 50 -6.92 15.71 -3.00
C GLU A 50 -7.63 16.28 -1.77
N SER A 51 -8.75 15.66 -1.38
CA SER A 51 -9.50 16.00 -0.19
C SER A 51 -10.17 14.76 0.46
N ILE A 52 -10.43 14.89 1.75
CA ILE A 52 -11.29 14.00 2.53
C ILE A 52 -12.19 14.91 3.34
N ASP A 53 -13.43 15.07 2.87
CA ASP A 53 -14.38 16.02 3.42
C ASP A 53 -15.45 15.30 4.26
N GLY A 54 -15.93 15.98 5.29
CA GLY A 54 -17.03 15.53 6.15
C GLY A 54 -16.64 15.10 7.56
N PRO A 55 -15.58 14.29 7.79
CA PRO A 55 -15.26 13.87 9.13
C PRO A 55 -14.68 15.00 9.98
N PRO A 56 -14.93 14.99 11.31
CA PRO A 56 -14.25 15.89 12.24
C PRO A 56 -12.76 15.57 12.31
N PRO A 57 -11.90 16.51 12.75
CA PRO A 57 -10.44 16.39 12.67
C PRO A 57 -9.86 15.08 13.20
N GLN A 58 -10.34 14.60 14.35
CA GLN A 58 -9.85 13.35 14.95
C GLN A 58 -10.19 12.11 14.12
N VAL A 59 -11.36 12.09 13.47
CA VAL A 59 -11.75 11.00 12.56
C VAL A 59 -10.98 11.09 11.24
N PHE A 60 -10.76 12.32 10.76
CA PHE A 60 -9.93 12.59 9.59
C PHE A 60 -8.51 12.05 9.77
N ASP A 61 -7.84 12.36 10.88
CA ASP A 61 -6.49 11.90 11.16
C ASP A 61 -6.39 10.36 11.20
N ARG A 62 -7.37 9.71 11.83
CA ARG A 62 -7.46 8.24 11.84
C ARG A 62 -7.67 7.67 10.43
N MET A 63 -8.56 8.29 9.64
CA MET A 63 -8.83 7.85 8.26
C MET A 63 -7.58 7.97 7.39
N VAL A 64 -6.81 9.04 7.51
CA VAL A 64 -5.54 9.22 6.78
C VAL A 64 -4.54 8.11 7.13
N ASN A 65 -4.36 7.82 8.42
CA ASN A 65 -3.44 6.75 8.87
C ASN A 65 -3.89 5.36 8.38
N ILE A 66 -5.19 5.10 8.38
CA ILE A 66 -5.76 3.84 7.89
C ILE A 66 -5.59 3.74 6.37
N LEU A 67 -5.84 4.80 5.63
CA LEU A 67 -5.64 4.83 4.17
C LEU A 67 -4.18 4.57 3.80
N ASP A 68 -3.23 5.17 4.52
CA ASP A 68 -1.80 4.92 4.30
C ASP A 68 -1.47 3.43 4.51
N SER A 69 -1.85 2.87 5.64
CA SER A 69 -1.60 1.45 5.96
C SER A 69 -2.25 0.50 4.95
N GLU A 70 -3.52 0.73 4.61
CA GLU A 70 -4.26 -0.14 3.69
C GLU A 70 -3.78 -0.01 2.24
N SER A 71 -3.30 1.17 1.83
CA SER A 71 -2.71 1.37 0.51
C SER A 71 -1.41 0.58 0.34
N GLN A 72 -0.56 0.58 1.36
CA GLN A 72 0.68 -0.21 1.38
C GLN A 72 0.38 -1.71 1.28
N LEU A 73 -0.59 -2.21 2.06
CA LEU A 73 -0.99 -3.63 2.04
C LEU A 73 -1.53 -4.08 0.67
N ARG A 74 -2.08 -3.16 -0.12
CA ARG A 74 -2.65 -3.44 -1.45
C ARG A 74 -1.75 -3.04 -2.60
N ASN A 75 -0.54 -2.57 -2.33
CA ASN A 75 0.38 -2.04 -3.33
C ASN A 75 -0.25 -0.93 -4.20
N VAL A 76 -1.14 -0.12 -3.62
CA VAL A 76 -1.67 1.07 -4.28
C VAL A 76 -0.68 2.21 -4.06
N ALA A 77 -0.18 2.78 -5.16
CA ALA A 77 0.81 3.84 -5.13
C ALA A 77 0.19 5.18 -4.73
N VAL A 78 -0.07 5.38 -3.44
CA VAL A 78 -0.56 6.67 -2.92
C VAL A 78 0.61 7.63 -2.76
N VAL A 79 0.48 8.82 -3.36
CA VAL A 79 1.47 9.88 -3.31
C VAL A 79 0.90 11.14 -2.65
N SER A 80 1.79 12.04 -2.23
CA SER A 80 1.37 13.33 -1.67
C SER A 80 0.45 14.09 -2.63
N ARG A 81 -0.57 14.79 -2.10
CA ARG A 81 -1.46 15.64 -2.90
C ARG A 81 -0.74 16.76 -3.68
N LYS A 82 0.48 17.14 -3.26
CA LYS A 82 1.33 18.10 -3.95
C LYS A 82 2.09 17.49 -5.13
N THR A 83 2.15 16.17 -5.20
CA THR A 83 2.84 15.44 -6.27
C THR A 83 1.91 15.24 -7.45
N GLN A 84 2.47 15.24 -8.65
CA GLN A 84 1.71 14.86 -9.83
C GLN A 84 1.33 13.38 -9.74
N ALA A 85 0.06 13.06 -9.93
CA ALA A 85 -0.48 11.71 -9.88
C ALA A 85 -1.25 11.39 -11.15
N ALA A 86 -1.37 10.10 -11.46
CA ALA A 86 -2.18 9.64 -12.59
C ALA A 86 -3.68 9.82 -12.31
N TYR A 87 -4.06 9.63 -11.05
CA TYR A 87 -5.44 9.82 -10.59
C TYR A 87 -5.48 10.70 -9.34
N ARG A 88 -6.54 11.49 -9.20
CA ARG A 88 -6.86 12.29 -8.02
C ARG A 88 -8.19 11.87 -7.44
N VAL A 89 -8.23 11.68 -6.13
CA VAL A 89 -9.43 11.25 -5.41
C VAL A 89 -9.94 12.39 -4.55
N ARG A 90 -11.22 12.72 -4.69
CA ARG A 90 -11.96 13.53 -3.73
C ARG A 90 -12.89 12.61 -2.97
N SER A 91 -12.68 12.52 -1.67
CA SER A 91 -13.42 11.65 -0.78
C SER A 91 -14.40 12.47 0.05
N TYR A 92 -15.62 12.00 0.14
CA TYR A 92 -16.70 12.61 0.93
C TYR A 92 -17.27 11.56 1.87
N LEU A 93 -17.39 11.89 3.14
CA LEU A 93 -18.01 11.03 4.15
C LEU A 93 -19.13 11.79 4.83
N ALA A 94 -20.27 11.14 4.99
CA ALA A 94 -21.46 11.72 5.65
C ALA A 94 -21.97 10.76 6.72
N ALA A 95 -21.98 11.22 7.95
CA ALA A 95 -22.60 10.49 9.06
C ALA A 95 -24.10 10.74 9.07
N GLN A 96 -24.90 9.66 9.18
CA GLN A 96 -26.36 9.77 9.20
C GLN A 96 -26.99 8.73 10.12
N THR A 97 -28.22 9.04 10.54
CA THR A 97 -29.08 8.11 11.27
C THR A 97 -30.43 8.06 10.58
N ILE A 98 -30.80 6.90 10.06
CA ILE A 98 -32.07 6.67 9.40
C ILE A 98 -32.81 5.57 10.14
N ARG A 99 -34.00 5.84 10.62
CA ARG A 99 -34.85 4.90 11.38
C ARG A 99 -34.12 4.22 12.56
N GLY A 100 -33.27 5.00 13.25
CA GLY A 100 -32.50 4.52 14.40
C GLY A 100 -31.30 3.64 14.05
N GLN A 101 -30.92 3.57 12.79
CA GLN A 101 -29.69 2.94 12.31
C GLN A 101 -28.69 4.01 11.91
N SER A 102 -27.53 3.99 12.54
CA SER A 102 -26.44 4.91 12.25
C SER A 102 -25.47 4.32 11.23
N SER A 103 -25.03 5.13 10.28
CA SER A 103 -24.09 4.74 9.24
C SER A 103 -23.23 5.91 8.80
N ILE A 104 -22.14 5.58 8.11
CA ILE A 104 -21.34 6.53 7.35
C ILE A 104 -21.49 6.18 5.87
N ASP A 105 -22.07 7.10 5.12
CA ASP A 105 -22.05 7.04 3.66
C ASP A 105 -20.74 7.64 3.16
N TRP A 106 -20.16 7.01 2.17
CA TRP A 106 -18.91 7.51 1.59
C TRP A 106 -18.99 7.49 0.07
N VAL A 107 -18.33 8.49 -0.52
CA VAL A 107 -18.20 8.63 -1.98
C VAL A 107 -16.75 9.02 -2.29
N TRP A 108 -16.15 8.35 -3.26
CA TRP A 108 -14.86 8.73 -3.84
C TRP A 108 -15.05 9.06 -5.31
N ASP A 109 -14.85 10.31 -5.67
CA ASP A 109 -14.75 10.74 -7.06
C ASP A 109 -13.29 10.67 -7.49
N VAL A 110 -13.02 9.84 -8.48
CA VAL A 110 -11.69 9.62 -9.04
C VAL A 110 -11.57 10.35 -10.37
N TYR A 111 -10.60 11.25 -10.46
CA TYR A 111 -10.35 12.05 -11.65
C TYR A 111 -9.05 11.63 -12.32
N ASP A 112 -9.02 11.63 -13.64
CA ASP A 112 -7.83 11.43 -14.44
C ASP A 112 -6.99 12.73 -14.54
N ARG A 113 -5.90 12.67 -15.33
CA ARG A 113 -5.02 13.84 -15.55
C ARG A 113 -5.70 15.00 -16.26
N ASP A 114 -6.74 14.73 -17.04
CA ASP A 114 -7.52 15.72 -17.76
C ASP A 114 -8.67 16.29 -16.92
N GLN A 115 -8.69 16.01 -15.60
CA GLN A 115 -9.74 16.44 -14.68
C GLN A 115 -11.13 15.86 -15.02
N ARG A 116 -11.19 14.78 -15.79
CA ARG A 116 -12.44 14.08 -16.05
C ARG A 116 -12.64 13.01 -15.01
N ARG A 117 -13.87 12.87 -14.52
CA ARG A 117 -14.17 11.81 -13.56
C ARG A 117 -14.13 10.44 -14.24
N ALA A 118 -13.09 9.68 -13.93
CA ALA A 118 -12.88 8.33 -14.45
C ALA A 118 -13.86 7.33 -13.81
N VAL A 119 -14.12 7.46 -12.49
CA VAL A 119 -15.06 6.60 -11.78
C VAL A 119 -15.57 7.31 -10.51
N ARG A 120 -16.78 6.94 -10.08
CA ARG A 120 -17.31 7.22 -8.74
C ARG A 120 -17.50 5.90 -8.02
N LEU A 121 -16.87 5.80 -6.86
CA LEU A 121 -17.03 4.70 -5.92
C LEU A 121 -17.88 5.20 -4.75
N ALA A 122 -18.80 4.38 -4.27
CA ALA A 122 -19.66 4.76 -3.14
C ALA A 122 -20.06 3.54 -2.33
N GLY A 123 -20.39 3.78 -1.07
CA GLY A 123 -20.88 2.75 -0.19
C GLY A 123 -21.41 3.33 1.13
N THR A 124 -21.94 2.44 1.95
CA THR A 124 -22.47 2.76 3.27
C THR A 124 -21.91 1.77 4.26
N GLU A 125 -21.30 2.26 5.34
CA GLU A 125 -20.80 1.43 6.43
C GLU A 125 -21.64 1.65 7.69
N PRO A 126 -22.26 0.61 8.22
CA PRO A 126 -22.97 0.72 9.48
C PRO A 126 -22.01 0.95 10.64
N VAL A 127 -22.41 1.78 11.57
CA VAL A 127 -21.72 1.99 12.84
C VAL A 127 -22.58 1.50 14.00
N ALA A 128 -21.95 1.30 15.15
CA ALA A 128 -22.68 0.91 16.36
C ALA A 128 -23.76 1.96 16.67
N LYS A 129 -24.88 1.49 17.22
CA LYS A 129 -25.92 2.41 17.68
C LYS A 129 -25.35 3.35 18.74
N THR A 130 -25.52 4.64 18.51
CA THR A 130 -25.12 5.67 19.45
C THR A 130 -26.35 6.54 19.79
N GLY A 131 -26.44 6.96 21.03
CA GLY A 131 -27.44 7.96 21.45
C GLY A 131 -26.99 9.39 21.16
N GLY A 132 -25.86 9.60 20.51
CA GLY A 132 -25.24 10.88 20.23
C GLY A 132 -24.70 11.01 18.82
N ASP A 133 -23.56 11.67 18.70
CA ASP A 133 -22.90 11.91 17.43
C ASP A 133 -22.40 10.59 16.81
N VAL A 134 -22.80 10.35 15.57
CA VAL A 134 -22.42 9.15 14.79
C VAL A 134 -20.92 9.04 14.61
N TRP A 135 -20.20 10.15 14.50
CA TRP A 135 -18.75 10.15 14.36
C TRP A 135 -18.01 9.57 15.57
N THR A 136 -18.61 9.65 16.76
CA THR A 136 -18.02 9.02 17.96
C THR A 136 -18.07 7.50 17.92
N ALA A 137 -19.02 6.93 17.17
CA ALA A 137 -19.16 5.50 16.95
C ALA A 137 -18.37 5.00 15.74
N ALA A 138 -17.79 5.89 14.95
CA ALA A 138 -16.92 5.57 13.82
C ALA A 138 -15.56 5.07 14.32
N ASP A 139 -15.48 3.78 14.65
CA ASP A 139 -14.26 3.14 15.11
C ASP A 139 -13.29 2.85 13.94
N ASP A 140 -12.08 2.39 14.26
CA ASP A 140 -11.06 2.08 13.26
C ASP A 140 -11.47 0.91 12.36
N VAL A 141 -12.33 0.02 12.83
CA VAL A 141 -12.86 -1.09 12.02
C VAL A 141 -13.76 -0.57 10.92
N THR A 142 -14.66 0.35 11.26
CA THR A 142 -15.55 1.01 10.30
C THR A 142 -14.75 1.81 9.26
N LEU A 143 -13.80 2.65 9.71
CA LEU A 143 -12.94 3.43 8.82
C LEU A 143 -12.10 2.54 7.91
N ARG A 144 -11.61 1.43 8.43
CA ARG A 144 -10.85 0.44 7.65
C ARG A 144 -11.70 -0.22 6.57
N ARG A 145 -12.96 -0.56 6.84
CA ARG A 145 -13.87 -1.11 5.82
C ARG A 145 -14.09 -0.11 4.69
N ILE A 146 -14.29 1.16 5.01
CA ILE A 146 -14.41 2.23 4.00
C ILE A 146 -13.14 2.30 3.15
N ALA A 147 -11.97 2.37 3.79
CA ALA A 147 -10.68 2.40 3.08
C ALA A 147 -10.49 1.18 2.18
N GLN A 148 -10.80 -0.01 2.69
CA GLN A 148 -10.69 -1.26 1.94
C GLN A 148 -11.60 -1.32 0.72
N ALA A 149 -12.86 -0.93 0.88
CA ALA A 149 -13.82 -0.90 -0.22
C ALA A 149 -13.39 0.10 -1.30
N GLY A 150 -13.01 1.31 -0.90
CA GLY A 150 -12.54 2.35 -1.82
C GLY A 150 -11.25 1.97 -2.54
N LEU A 151 -10.23 1.48 -1.82
CA LEU A 151 -8.96 1.06 -2.42
C LEU A 151 -9.12 -0.15 -3.35
N SER A 152 -10.03 -1.09 -3.04
CA SER A 152 -10.35 -2.21 -3.94
C SER A 152 -10.95 -1.73 -5.26
N GLY A 153 -11.88 -0.77 -5.20
CA GLY A 153 -12.44 -0.14 -6.39
C GLY A 153 -11.39 0.65 -7.19
N LEU A 154 -10.48 1.36 -6.49
CA LEU A 154 -9.36 2.05 -7.12
C LEU A 154 -8.42 1.08 -7.85
N SER A 155 -8.09 -0.04 -7.25
CA SER A 155 -7.20 -1.03 -7.87
C SER A 155 -7.76 -1.55 -9.18
N ALA A 156 -9.08 -1.70 -9.31
CA ALA A 156 -9.73 -2.08 -10.56
C ALA A 156 -9.51 -1.04 -11.68
N VAL A 157 -9.49 0.24 -11.33
CA VAL A 157 -9.28 1.34 -12.29
C VAL A 157 -7.79 1.50 -12.63
N THR A 158 -6.91 1.42 -11.63
CA THR A 158 -5.46 1.63 -11.80
C THR A 158 -4.75 0.44 -12.42
N GLY A 159 -5.31 -0.77 -12.25
CA GLY A 159 -4.78 -2.02 -12.82
C GLY A 159 -5.14 -2.29 -14.28
N GLY A 160 -5.80 -1.36 -14.97
CA GLY A 160 -6.12 -1.48 -16.40
C GLY A 160 -7.31 -2.39 -16.71
N SER A 161 -8.15 -2.73 -15.75
CA SER A 161 -9.42 -3.49 -15.93
C SER A 161 -10.63 -2.60 -15.63
N ALA A 162 -10.66 -1.40 -16.20
CA ALA A 162 -11.83 -0.52 -16.09
C ALA A 162 -12.71 -0.66 -17.33
N ALA A 163 -13.72 -1.52 -17.25
CA ALA A 163 -14.95 -1.27 -17.99
C ALA A 163 -15.74 -0.21 -17.20
N PRO A 164 -16.31 0.83 -17.82
CA PRO A 164 -17.15 1.79 -17.12
C PRO A 164 -18.41 1.08 -16.64
N VAL A 165 -18.58 0.93 -15.35
CA VAL A 165 -19.89 0.59 -14.79
C VAL A 165 -20.63 1.89 -14.60
N GLU A 166 -21.29 2.33 -15.64
CA GLU A 166 -22.33 3.34 -15.59
C GLU A 166 -23.60 2.67 -15.04
N THR A 167 -23.77 2.74 -13.72
CA THR A 167 -25.07 2.42 -13.13
C THR A 167 -25.89 3.71 -13.16
N ALA A 168 -26.68 3.88 -14.22
CA ALA A 168 -27.69 4.92 -14.27
C ALA A 168 -28.74 4.66 -13.17
N PRO A 169 -29.18 5.69 -12.45
CA PRO A 169 -30.33 5.54 -11.57
C PRO A 169 -31.57 5.31 -12.43
N SER A 170 -32.24 4.18 -12.17
CA SER A 170 -33.57 3.94 -12.69
C SER A 170 -34.53 4.96 -12.08
N ALA A 171 -35.25 5.65 -12.94
CA ALA A 171 -36.32 6.59 -12.61
C ALA A 171 -37.51 5.90 -11.92
#